data_094e246a8b9e809b3395ac7dad26ba26
#
_entry.id   094e246a8b9e809b3395ac7dad26ba26
#
_cell.length_a   1.000
_cell.length_b   1.000
_cell.length_c   1.000
_cell.angle_alpha   90.00
_cell.angle_beta   90.00
_cell.angle_gamma   90.00
#
_symmetry.space_group_name_H-M   'P 1'
#
loop_
_entity.id
_entity.type
_entity.pdbx_description
1 polymer ?
#
loop_
_entity_poly.entity_id
_entity_poly.type
_entity_poly.pdbx_seq_one_letter_code
_entity_poly.pdbx_strand_id
1 'polypeptide(L)'
;MKRSILINWVISRSLIATIFLSAPALLAGPETLEDPKDSKSIPPAEIKPWCETPSPLEIRIGVPGWIAGLSGDTGVKGVVSNIDVGFEELFKHLTHVPIALSADIRYQRWEFFGDGQYMEVGDSATLPGLLFTNANVHIKAGGAGGFVGYRLINCTKAWLSLFAGARYTYEGVNISIFDNGDARLVILRRLLGIRKGFDAEGSIDWVDPVIGARGKVKIWKAISLYAEGDVGGFDANSGSAFEVHREGRMLVKTPVDSSDWSYQVQGGLEVQFTRSIWTQVGWRYLKYDFVQSGFTDKLELNGPFVQAGMNF
;
A
#
# COMPACT_ATOMS: atom_id res chain seq x y z
N MET A 1 -34.39 26.53 -7.93
CA MET A 1 -35.10 25.63 -6.99
C MET A 1 -34.13 24.64 -6.40
N LYS A 2 -33.79 24.84 -5.14
CA LYS A 2 -32.85 24.00 -4.37
C LYS A 2 -33.60 22.74 -3.93
N ARG A 3 -33.00 21.58 -4.13
CA ARG A 3 -33.32 20.37 -3.34
C ARG A 3 -32.02 19.82 -2.76
N SER A 4 -31.84 20.12 -1.48
CA SER A 4 -30.90 19.49 -0.59
C SER A 4 -31.37 18.05 -0.33
N ILE A 5 -30.52 17.09 -0.59
CA ILE A 5 -30.69 15.72 -0.09
C ILE A 5 -29.68 15.54 1.03
N LEU A 6 -30.16 15.70 2.25
CA LEU A 6 -29.52 15.28 3.47
C LEU A 6 -29.59 13.75 3.53
N ILE A 7 -28.49 13.07 3.34
CA ILE A 7 -28.38 11.67 3.70
C ILE A 7 -27.68 11.60 5.06
N ASN A 8 -28.48 11.35 6.08
CA ASN A 8 -28.04 10.96 7.40
C ASN A 8 -27.32 9.61 7.33
N TRP A 9 -26.01 9.61 7.50
CA TRP A 9 -25.28 8.40 7.84
C TRP A 9 -25.20 8.27 9.35
N VAL A 10 -26.01 7.35 9.85
CA VAL A 10 -25.94 6.87 11.23
C VAL A 10 -24.63 6.11 11.41
N ILE A 11 -23.77 6.69 12.21
CA ILE A 11 -22.54 6.03 12.67
C ILE A 11 -22.96 4.90 13.61
N SER A 12 -22.90 3.68 13.11
CA SER A 12 -22.96 2.50 13.97
C SER A 12 -21.62 2.32 14.67
N ARG A 13 -21.63 2.70 15.93
CA ARG A 13 -20.55 2.41 16.89
C ARG A 13 -20.53 0.92 17.22
N SER A 14 -19.32 0.42 17.42
CA SER A 14 -18.97 -0.70 18.28
C SER A 14 -19.06 -2.09 17.68
N LEU A 15 -17.89 -2.65 17.47
CA LEU A 15 -17.56 -4.01 17.96
C LEU A 15 -16.03 -4.16 18.07
N ILE A 16 -15.46 -3.54 19.12
CA ILE A 16 -14.20 -4.06 19.67
C ILE A 16 -14.60 -5.27 20.50
N ALA A 17 -14.51 -6.45 19.91
CA ALA A 17 -14.69 -7.70 20.63
C ALA A 17 -13.45 -7.93 21.51
N THR A 18 -13.59 -7.62 22.77
CA THR A 18 -12.66 -8.02 23.83
C THR A 18 -12.77 -9.53 23.98
N ILE A 19 -11.85 -10.28 23.41
CA ILE A 19 -11.73 -11.71 23.67
C ILE A 19 -11.01 -11.85 25.02
N PHE A 20 -11.76 -11.92 26.10
CA PHE A 20 -11.29 -12.46 27.38
C PHE A 20 -11.23 -13.98 27.25
N LEU A 21 -10.01 -14.52 27.22
CA LEU A 21 -9.80 -15.95 27.49
C LEU A 21 -10.04 -16.20 28.98
N SER A 22 -11.23 -16.65 29.32
CA SER A 22 -11.49 -17.28 30.60
C SER A 22 -11.08 -18.76 30.51
N ALA A 23 -9.99 -19.12 31.13
CA ALA A 23 -9.62 -20.51 31.38
C ALA A 23 -10.51 -21.07 32.51
N PRO A 24 -11.20 -22.17 32.32
CA PRO A 24 -11.86 -22.86 33.44
C PRO A 24 -10.80 -23.58 34.27
N ALA A 25 -10.69 -23.20 35.54
CA ALA A 25 -9.96 -23.96 36.52
C ALA A 25 -10.81 -25.23 36.85
N LEU A 26 -10.39 -26.37 36.35
CA LEU A 26 -10.93 -27.66 36.80
C LEU A 26 -10.26 -28.01 38.13
N LEU A 27 -11.01 -27.88 39.21
CA LEU A 27 -10.72 -28.49 40.51
C LEU A 27 -10.99 -29.98 40.37
N ALA A 28 -9.94 -30.77 40.22
CA ALA A 28 -10.03 -32.23 40.36
C ALA A 28 -9.90 -32.60 41.85
N GLY A 29 -10.92 -33.21 42.40
CA GLY A 29 -10.88 -33.81 43.73
C GLY A 29 -10.05 -35.13 43.71
N PRO A 30 -9.58 -35.60 44.88
CA PRO A 30 -8.75 -36.80 44.95
C PRO A 30 -9.61 -38.07 44.79
N GLU A 31 -9.45 -38.77 43.68
CA GLU A 31 -9.95 -40.14 43.51
C GLU A 31 -8.88 -41.13 43.96
N THR A 32 -9.34 -42.06 44.79
CA THR A 32 -8.58 -43.14 45.37
C THR A 32 -8.06 -44.11 44.31
N LEU A 33 -6.76 -44.42 44.43
CA LEU A 33 -6.03 -45.41 43.65
C LEU A 33 -6.59 -46.82 43.85
N GLU A 34 -7.19 -47.41 42.85
CA GLU A 34 -7.26 -48.88 42.68
C GLU A 34 -6.09 -49.30 41.79
N ASP A 35 -5.33 -50.29 42.27
CA ASP A 35 -4.15 -50.87 41.65
C ASP A 35 -4.56 -51.86 40.54
N PRO A 36 -4.35 -51.60 39.25
CA PRO A 36 -4.54 -52.57 38.19
C PRO A 36 -3.22 -53.17 37.78
N LYS A 37 -2.99 -54.39 38.15
CA LYS A 37 -2.04 -55.28 37.49
C LYS A 37 -2.34 -55.34 36.00
N ASP A 38 -1.24 -55.18 35.19
CA ASP A 38 -1.19 -55.17 33.71
C ASP A 38 -1.50 -53.85 33.02
N SER A 39 -0.67 -52.84 33.25
CA SER A 39 -0.53 -51.75 32.32
C SER A 39 0.56 -52.09 31.30
N LYS A 40 0.18 -52.50 30.08
CA LYS A 40 0.99 -52.26 28.90
C LYS A 40 1.34 -50.78 28.91
N SER A 41 2.60 -50.45 29.12
CA SER A 41 3.09 -49.06 29.06
C SER A 41 2.77 -48.49 27.68
N ILE A 42 1.69 -47.71 27.61
CA ILE A 42 1.41 -46.83 26.44
C ILE A 42 2.54 -45.84 26.49
N PRO A 43 3.40 -45.77 25.42
CA PRO A 43 4.44 -44.76 25.39
C PRO A 43 3.79 -43.39 25.58
N PRO A 44 4.35 -42.51 26.43
CA PRO A 44 3.78 -41.19 26.66
C PRO A 44 3.51 -40.55 25.31
N ALA A 45 2.27 -40.09 25.08
CA ALA A 45 1.95 -39.35 23.86
C ALA A 45 2.90 -38.18 23.77
N GLU A 46 3.75 -38.20 22.76
CA GLU A 46 4.71 -37.12 22.49
C GLU A 46 3.91 -35.83 22.23
N ILE A 47 3.77 -35.02 23.27
CA ILE A 47 3.10 -33.73 23.17
C ILE A 47 3.98 -32.85 22.28
N LYS A 48 3.73 -32.85 20.98
CA LYS A 48 4.41 -31.95 20.06
C LYS A 48 4.19 -30.51 20.52
N PRO A 49 5.27 -29.75 20.78
CA PRO A 49 5.12 -28.40 21.26
C PRO A 49 4.31 -27.59 20.23
N TRP A 50 3.39 -26.78 20.72
CA TRP A 50 2.58 -25.91 19.87
C TRP A 50 3.45 -24.95 19.03
N CYS A 51 4.61 -24.57 19.56
CA CYS A 51 5.57 -23.69 18.95
C CYS A 51 6.86 -24.44 18.60
N GLU A 52 6.99 -24.83 17.34
CA GLU A 52 8.25 -25.30 16.77
C GLU A 52 9.02 -24.09 16.23
N THR A 53 10.32 -24.00 16.52
CA THR A 53 11.18 -22.93 15.99
C THR A 53 11.37 -23.13 14.49
N PRO A 54 11.12 -22.10 13.67
CA PRO A 54 11.34 -22.20 12.23
C PRO A 54 12.83 -22.27 11.88
N SER A 55 13.14 -22.58 10.61
CA SER A 55 14.50 -22.52 10.05
C SER A 55 15.18 -21.20 10.43
N PRO A 56 16.48 -21.18 10.74
CA PRO A 56 17.19 -19.96 11.13
C PRO A 56 17.25 -18.92 10.01
N LEU A 57 17.31 -19.34 8.76
CA LEU A 57 17.31 -18.47 7.58
C LEU A 57 16.14 -18.82 6.67
N GLU A 58 15.46 -17.81 6.18
CA GLU A 58 14.42 -17.89 5.16
C GLU A 58 14.53 -16.67 4.27
N ILE A 59 14.52 -16.91 2.96
CA ILE A 59 14.53 -15.85 1.95
C ILE A 59 13.26 -16.02 1.13
N ARG A 60 12.50 -14.95 0.99
CA ARG A 60 11.28 -14.89 0.18
C ARG A 60 11.41 -13.78 -0.84
N ILE A 61 11.10 -14.09 -2.09
CA ILE A 61 11.02 -13.10 -3.17
C ILE A 61 9.64 -13.24 -3.80
N GLY A 62 9.01 -12.11 -4.08
CA GLY A 62 7.68 -12.11 -4.64
C GLY A 62 7.42 -10.93 -5.56
N VAL A 63 6.39 -11.07 -6.36
CA VAL A 63 5.86 -10.01 -7.23
C VAL A 63 4.51 -9.59 -6.66
N PRO A 64 4.43 -8.45 -5.99
CA PRO A 64 3.16 -7.89 -5.53
C PRO A 64 2.43 -7.23 -6.70
N GLY A 65 1.10 -7.36 -6.70
CA GLY A 65 0.20 -6.60 -7.55
C GLY A 65 -0.84 -5.93 -6.65
N TRP A 66 -0.84 -4.61 -6.61
CA TRP A 66 -1.83 -3.83 -5.90
C TRP A 66 -2.44 -2.81 -6.84
N ILE A 67 -3.75 -2.91 -7.05
CA ILE A 67 -4.51 -1.98 -7.85
C ILE A 67 -5.45 -1.25 -6.90
N ALA A 68 -5.08 -0.04 -6.55
CA ALA A 68 -5.83 0.78 -5.61
C ALA A 68 -6.73 1.75 -6.36
N GLY A 69 -7.93 1.96 -5.86
CA GLY A 69 -8.69 3.18 -6.13
C GLY A 69 -7.99 4.34 -5.41
N LEU A 70 -8.16 5.54 -5.94
CA LEU A 70 -7.59 6.78 -5.45
C LEU A 70 -8.72 7.74 -5.09
N SER A 71 -8.77 8.18 -3.83
CA SER A 71 -9.75 9.17 -3.38
C SER A 71 -9.11 10.18 -2.45
N GLY A 72 -9.64 11.42 -2.44
CA GLY A 72 -9.17 12.47 -1.54
C GLY A 72 -9.03 13.82 -2.22
N ASP A 73 -8.29 14.71 -1.58
CA ASP A 73 -8.09 16.08 -2.00
C ASP A 73 -6.65 16.32 -2.42
N THR A 74 -6.44 16.79 -3.65
CA THR A 74 -5.13 17.24 -4.13
C THR A 74 -5.21 18.67 -4.66
N GLY A 75 -4.14 19.44 -4.51
CA GLY A 75 -4.17 20.81 -4.96
C GLY A 75 -2.85 21.56 -4.82
N VAL A 76 -2.78 22.70 -5.51
CA VAL A 76 -1.61 23.57 -5.51
C VAL A 76 -2.05 25.02 -5.28
N LYS A 77 -1.34 25.73 -4.39
CA LYS A 77 -1.55 27.15 -4.06
C LYS A 77 -3.00 27.51 -3.68
N GLY A 78 -3.66 26.58 -2.93
CA GLY A 78 -5.03 26.79 -2.44
C GLY A 78 -6.14 26.46 -3.44
N VAL A 79 -5.80 26.03 -4.63
CA VAL A 79 -6.77 25.44 -5.57
C VAL A 79 -6.76 23.94 -5.34
N VAL A 80 -7.78 23.45 -4.62
CA VAL A 80 -7.93 22.05 -4.25
C VAL A 80 -9.02 21.42 -5.11
N SER A 81 -8.76 20.22 -5.61
CA SER A 81 -9.71 19.38 -6.34
C SER A 81 -9.89 18.07 -5.60
N ASN A 82 -11.12 17.62 -5.48
CA ASN A 82 -11.43 16.30 -4.97
C ASN A 82 -11.31 15.26 -6.08
N ILE A 83 -10.61 14.18 -5.80
CA ILE A 83 -10.43 13.03 -6.70
C ILE A 83 -11.17 11.84 -6.10
N ASP A 84 -11.89 11.10 -6.94
CA ASP A 84 -12.53 9.84 -6.58
C ASP A 84 -12.52 8.91 -7.81
N VAL A 85 -11.52 8.06 -7.90
CA VAL A 85 -11.31 7.14 -9.02
C VAL A 85 -11.21 5.72 -8.49
N GLY A 86 -12.19 4.88 -8.84
CA GLY A 86 -12.22 3.49 -8.44
C GLY A 86 -11.07 2.67 -9.05
N PHE A 87 -10.69 1.57 -8.40
CA PHE A 87 -9.60 0.70 -8.87
C PHE A 87 -9.87 0.10 -10.26
N GLU A 88 -11.14 -0.19 -10.60
CA GLU A 88 -11.53 -0.69 -11.93
C GLU A 88 -11.27 0.32 -13.04
N GLU A 89 -11.48 1.61 -12.75
CA GLU A 89 -11.25 2.69 -13.70
C GLU A 89 -9.74 2.89 -13.91
N LEU A 90 -8.95 2.93 -12.83
CA LEU A 90 -7.50 3.01 -12.93
C LEU A 90 -6.89 1.85 -13.73
N PHE A 91 -7.44 0.64 -13.54
CA PHE A 91 -6.96 -0.54 -14.26
C PHE A 91 -7.18 -0.45 -15.78
N LYS A 92 -8.28 0.15 -16.22
CA LYS A 92 -8.58 0.33 -17.66
C LYS A 92 -7.66 1.34 -18.33
N HIS A 93 -7.11 2.29 -17.57
CA HIS A 93 -6.26 3.37 -18.07
C HIS A 93 -4.77 3.13 -17.85
N LEU A 94 -4.37 1.92 -17.43
CA LEU A 94 -2.96 1.54 -17.36
C LEU A 94 -2.31 1.61 -18.74
N THR A 95 -1.27 2.41 -18.88
CA THR A 95 -0.51 2.54 -20.14
C THR A 95 0.58 1.49 -20.27
N HIS A 96 1.09 1.00 -19.14
CA HIS A 96 2.13 -0.03 -19.08
C HIS A 96 1.79 -1.05 -17.98
N VAL A 97 2.34 -2.26 -18.12
CA VAL A 97 2.25 -3.26 -17.06
C VAL A 97 2.99 -2.75 -15.82
N PRO A 98 2.33 -2.68 -14.66
CA PRO A 98 2.98 -2.26 -13.43
C PRO A 98 4.18 -3.16 -13.10
N ILE A 99 5.27 -2.54 -12.68
CA ILE A 99 6.46 -3.26 -12.21
C ILE A 99 6.41 -3.27 -10.69
N ALA A 100 6.55 -4.47 -10.10
CA ALA A 100 6.59 -4.60 -8.66
C ALA A 100 7.49 -5.76 -8.23
N LEU A 101 8.17 -5.58 -7.11
CA LEU A 101 9.05 -6.58 -6.51
C LEU A 101 8.96 -6.48 -4.99
N SER A 102 9.02 -7.61 -4.31
CA SER A 102 9.16 -7.68 -2.85
C SER A 102 10.23 -8.71 -2.46
N ALA A 103 10.91 -8.44 -1.36
CA ALA A 103 11.88 -9.33 -0.75
C ALA A 103 11.70 -9.34 0.77
N ASP A 104 11.89 -10.51 1.36
CA ASP A 104 11.86 -10.70 2.81
C ASP A 104 12.95 -11.69 3.18
N ILE A 105 13.92 -11.26 3.98
CA ILE A 105 15.03 -12.05 4.47
C ILE A 105 14.91 -12.14 5.98
N ARG A 106 14.71 -13.34 6.49
CA ARG A 106 14.68 -13.59 7.92
C ARG A 106 15.92 -14.35 8.37
N TYR A 107 16.56 -13.83 9.39
CA TYR A 107 17.63 -14.51 10.09
C TYR A 107 17.30 -14.60 11.58
N GLN A 108 16.98 -15.80 12.06
CA GLN A 108 16.51 -16.05 13.41
C GLN A 108 15.25 -15.24 13.73
N ARG A 109 15.35 -14.19 14.56
CA ARG A 109 14.26 -13.26 14.92
C ARG A 109 14.31 -11.95 14.17
N TRP A 110 15.38 -11.67 13.46
CA TRP A 110 15.52 -10.46 12.65
C TRP A 110 14.91 -10.64 11.27
N GLU A 111 14.26 -9.61 10.79
CA GLU A 111 13.66 -9.55 9.46
C GLU A 111 14.15 -8.30 8.74
N PHE A 112 14.50 -8.47 7.48
CA PHE A 112 14.82 -7.40 6.54
C PHE A 112 13.88 -7.55 5.36
N PHE A 113 12.97 -6.65 5.20
CA PHE A 113 11.98 -6.78 4.14
C PHE A 113 11.69 -5.45 3.47
N GLY A 114 11.17 -5.53 2.27
CA GLY A 114 10.79 -4.36 1.51
C GLY A 114 10.02 -4.75 0.26
N ASP A 115 9.32 -3.78 -0.27
CA ASP A 115 8.64 -3.87 -1.54
C ASP A 115 8.79 -2.57 -2.31
N GLY A 116 8.63 -2.66 -3.62
CA GLY A 116 8.59 -1.51 -4.51
C GLY A 116 7.63 -1.77 -5.64
N GLN A 117 6.94 -0.74 -6.06
CA GLN A 117 6.03 -0.76 -7.19
C GLN A 117 6.07 0.55 -7.96
N TYR A 118 5.83 0.46 -9.25
CA TYR A 118 5.72 1.60 -10.14
C TYR A 118 4.65 1.34 -11.18
N MET A 119 3.80 2.34 -11.44
CA MET A 119 2.75 2.28 -12.44
C MET A 119 2.61 3.59 -13.19
N GLU A 120 2.11 3.50 -14.40
CA GLU A 120 1.74 4.65 -15.24
C GLU A 120 0.30 4.51 -15.70
N VAL A 121 -0.44 5.59 -15.54
CA VAL A 121 -1.84 5.71 -15.96
C VAL A 121 -1.94 6.87 -16.93
N GLY A 122 -2.62 6.69 -18.03
CA GLY A 122 -2.80 7.74 -19.03
C GLY A 122 -4.23 7.82 -19.52
N ASP A 123 -4.70 9.04 -19.69
CA ASP A 123 -5.98 9.30 -20.31
C ASP A 123 -5.89 10.48 -21.29
N SER A 124 -6.79 10.50 -22.26
CA SER A 124 -6.89 11.55 -23.25
C SER A 124 -8.31 12.11 -23.29
N ALA A 125 -8.41 13.41 -23.13
CA ALA A 125 -9.69 14.12 -23.15
C ALA A 125 -9.77 15.07 -24.34
N THR A 126 -10.95 15.14 -24.96
CA THR A 126 -11.26 16.18 -25.95
C THR A 126 -11.73 17.43 -25.24
N LEU A 127 -11.02 18.53 -25.46
CA LEU A 127 -11.37 19.83 -24.88
C LEU A 127 -12.40 20.55 -25.76
N PRO A 128 -13.43 21.17 -25.17
CA PRO A 128 -14.42 21.94 -25.90
C PRO A 128 -13.89 23.33 -26.30
N GLY A 129 -12.66 23.42 -26.83
CA GLY A 129 -11.99 24.67 -27.15
C GLY A 129 -11.71 24.83 -28.66
N LEU A 130 -11.78 26.08 -29.17
CA LEU A 130 -11.44 26.36 -30.55
C LEU A 130 -9.95 26.26 -30.85
N LEU A 131 -9.10 26.47 -29.85
CA LEU A 131 -7.62 26.55 -30.03
C LEU A 131 -6.91 25.26 -29.59
N PHE A 132 -7.45 24.57 -28.60
CA PHE A 132 -6.94 23.31 -28.05
C PHE A 132 -8.05 22.30 -28.04
N THR A 133 -7.87 21.20 -28.71
CA THR A 133 -8.90 20.19 -28.88
C THR A 133 -8.63 18.91 -28.12
N ASN A 134 -7.38 18.68 -27.74
CA ASN A 134 -6.98 17.47 -27.04
C ASN A 134 -6.06 17.78 -25.85
N ALA A 135 -6.25 17.04 -24.78
CA ALA A 135 -5.37 16.99 -23.64
C ALA A 135 -5.01 15.53 -23.35
N ASN A 136 -3.73 15.24 -23.22
CA ASN A 136 -3.25 13.98 -22.69
C ASN A 136 -2.74 14.20 -21.28
N VAL A 137 -3.19 13.38 -20.38
CA VAL A 137 -2.74 13.37 -18.98
C VAL A 137 -2.09 12.03 -18.72
N HIS A 138 -0.85 12.06 -18.26
CA HIS A 138 -0.12 10.88 -17.81
C HIS A 138 0.24 11.06 -16.33
N ILE A 139 -0.15 10.11 -15.53
CA ILE A 139 0.15 10.05 -14.09
C ILE A 139 1.14 8.91 -13.88
N LYS A 140 2.24 9.22 -13.21
CA LYS A 140 3.25 8.28 -12.77
C LYS A 140 3.18 8.17 -11.25
N ALA A 141 3.02 6.99 -10.74
CA ALA A 141 2.99 6.75 -9.31
C ALA A 141 3.93 5.61 -8.96
N GLY A 142 4.71 5.79 -7.92
CA GLY A 142 5.64 4.79 -7.46
C GLY A 142 5.89 4.87 -5.97
N GLY A 143 6.29 3.75 -5.39
CA GLY A 143 6.68 3.69 -4.00
C GLY A 143 7.62 2.53 -3.76
N ALA A 144 8.49 2.69 -2.77
CA ALA A 144 9.38 1.64 -2.30
C ALA A 144 9.53 1.73 -0.78
N GLY A 145 9.48 0.61 -0.09
CA GLY A 145 9.70 0.52 1.35
C GLY A 145 10.86 -0.40 1.69
N GLY A 146 11.60 -0.03 2.74
CA GLY A 146 12.65 -0.87 3.32
C GLY A 146 12.56 -0.86 4.84
N PHE A 147 12.49 -2.04 5.46
CA PHE A 147 12.16 -2.19 6.87
C PHE A 147 13.04 -3.22 7.55
N VAL A 148 13.30 -2.98 8.83
CA VAL A 148 13.95 -3.94 9.74
C VAL A 148 12.96 -4.29 10.84
N GLY A 149 12.71 -5.58 11.03
CA GLY A 149 11.78 -6.10 12.02
C GLY A 149 12.42 -7.05 13.01
N TYR A 150 11.76 -7.21 14.15
CA TYR A 150 12.12 -8.19 15.16
C TYR A 150 10.92 -9.00 15.58
N ARG A 151 11.01 -10.33 15.49
CA ARG A 151 9.94 -11.26 15.85
C ARG A 151 9.84 -11.44 17.36
N LEU A 152 8.75 -10.93 17.92
CA LEU A 152 8.36 -11.17 19.31
C LEU A 152 7.88 -12.61 19.51
N ILE A 153 7.06 -13.09 18.56
CA ILE A 153 6.62 -14.48 18.46
C ILE A 153 7.26 -15.07 17.20
N ASN A 154 7.97 -16.19 17.34
CA ASN A 154 8.68 -16.82 16.23
C ASN A 154 8.44 -18.34 16.23
N CYS A 155 7.28 -18.74 15.76
CA CYS A 155 6.85 -20.12 15.65
C CYS A 155 6.50 -20.48 14.20
N THR A 156 6.59 -21.75 13.83
CA THR A 156 6.19 -22.24 12.50
C THR A 156 4.70 -22.03 12.21
N LYS A 157 3.86 -22.03 13.24
CA LYS A 157 2.41 -21.83 13.11
C LYS A 157 1.97 -20.38 13.23
N ALA A 158 2.70 -19.56 13.97
CA ALA A 158 2.37 -18.16 14.17
C ALA A 158 3.61 -17.33 14.43
N TRP A 159 3.66 -16.13 13.90
CA TRP A 159 4.69 -15.16 14.22
C TRP A 159 4.12 -13.75 14.30
N LEU A 160 4.73 -12.90 15.08
CA LEU A 160 4.42 -11.49 15.24
C LEU A 160 5.73 -10.72 15.30
N SER A 161 5.85 -9.69 14.47
CA SER A 161 7.02 -8.83 14.38
C SER A 161 6.65 -7.37 14.57
N LEU A 162 7.49 -6.62 15.27
CA LEU A 162 7.51 -5.16 15.21
C LEU A 162 8.60 -4.74 14.25
N PHE A 163 8.37 -3.66 13.51
CA PHE A 163 9.34 -3.17 12.54
C PHE A 163 9.42 -1.64 12.51
N ALA A 164 10.53 -1.15 11.98
CA ALA A 164 10.75 0.24 11.64
C ALA A 164 11.49 0.31 10.31
N GLY A 165 11.35 1.44 9.61
CA GLY A 165 12.01 1.63 8.32
C GLY A 165 11.63 2.93 7.68
N ALA A 166 11.68 2.96 6.36
CA ALA A 166 11.33 4.13 5.57
C ALA A 166 10.52 3.72 4.33
N ARG A 167 9.59 4.57 3.95
CA ARG A 167 8.79 4.47 2.72
C ARG A 167 9.07 5.66 1.84
N TYR A 168 9.55 5.44 0.65
CA TYR A 168 9.68 6.42 -0.42
C TYR A 168 8.40 6.44 -1.25
N THR A 169 7.89 7.62 -1.55
CA THR A 169 6.74 7.84 -2.43
C THR A 169 7.13 8.84 -3.51
N TYR A 170 6.72 8.56 -4.74
CA TYR A 170 6.91 9.41 -5.91
C TYR A 170 5.59 9.55 -6.66
N GLU A 171 5.26 10.78 -7.00
CA GLU A 171 4.12 11.12 -7.84
C GLU A 171 4.54 12.10 -8.91
N GLY A 172 4.12 11.87 -10.15
CA GLY A 172 4.38 12.72 -11.29
C GLY A 172 3.15 12.86 -12.16
N VAL A 173 2.90 14.06 -12.64
CA VAL A 173 1.82 14.36 -13.57
C VAL A 173 2.40 15.07 -14.77
N ASN A 174 2.14 14.54 -15.96
CA ASN A 174 2.48 15.18 -17.22
C ASN A 174 1.21 15.52 -17.98
N ILE A 175 1.04 16.77 -18.34
CA ILE A 175 -0.11 17.28 -19.09
C ILE A 175 0.39 17.87 -20.40
N SER A 176 -0.05 17.25 -21.50
CA SER A 176 0.22 17.74 -22.85
C SER A 176 -1.09 18.21 -23.49
N ILE A 177 -1.14 19.48 -23.87
CA ILE A 177 -2.31 20.08 -24.53
C ILE A 177 -1.91 20.46 -25.96
N PHE A 178 -2.69 19.98 -26.93
CA PHE A 178 -2.42 20.21 -28.36
C PHE A 178 -3.70 20.33 -29.19
N ASP A 179 -3.54 20.80 -30.41
CA ASP A 179 -4.64 20.85 -31.39
C ASP A 179 -4.63 19.60 -32.30
N ASN A 180 -5.73 19.38 -32.98
CA ASN A 180 -5.88 18.32 -33.97
C ASN A 180 -5.27 18.65 -35.36
N GLY A 181 -4.57 19.77 -35.50
CA GLY A 181 -3.90 20.17 -36.73
C GLY A 181 -4.82 20.77 -37.81
N ASP A 182 -6.01 21.26 -37.46
CA ASP A 182 -6.92 21.91 -38.38
C ASP A 182 -6.21 23.12 -39.09
N ALA A 183 -6.15 23.10 -40.42
CA ALA A 183 -5.45 24.07 -41.22
C ALA A 183 -5.94 25.51 -40.98
N ARG A 184 -7.21 25.70 -40.66
CA ARG A 184 -7.80 27.03 -40.34
C ARG A 184 -7.27 27.58 -39.04
N LEU A 185 -7.09 26.72 -38.05
CA LEU A 185 -6.53 27.08 -36.75
C LEU A 185 -5.04 27.33 -36.82
N VAL A 186 -4.30 26.66 -37.70
CA VAL A 186 -2.89 26.87 -37.91
C VAL A 186 -2.66 28.30 -38.43
N ILE A 187 -3.47 28.81 -39.37
CA ILE A 187 -3.37 30.19 -39.88
C ILE A 187 -3.71 31.20 -38.78
N LEU A 188 -4.81 31.00 -38.04
CA LEU A 188 -5.22 31.89 -36.96
C LEU A 188 -4.17 32.00 -35.85
N ARG A 189 -3.54 30.90 -35.48
CA ARG A 189 -2.46 30.86 -34.49
C ARG A 189 -1.22 31.59 -34.95
N ARG A 190 -0.83 31.41 -36.22
CA ARG A 190 0.33 32.10 -36.78
C ARG A 190 0.09 33.62 -36.75
N LEU A 191 -1.13 34.08 -37.02
CA LEU A 191 -1.50 35.49 -36.95
C LEU A 191 -1.52 36.01 -35.50
N LEU A 192 -1.94 35.21 -34.53
CA LEU A 192 -2.04 35.61 -33.13
C LEU A 192 -0.80 35.27 -32.30
N GLY A 193 0.25 34.67 -32.90
CA GLY A 193 1.47 34.26 -32.19
C GLY A 193 1.25 33.19 -31.13
N ILE A 194 0.15 32.42 -31.21
CA ILE A 194 -0.20 31.40 -30.23
C ILE A 194 0.52 30.07 -30.56
N ARG A 195 1.11 29.43 -29.57
CA ARG A 195 1.80 28.13 -29.70
C ARG A 195 0.83 27.01 -30.04
N LYS A 196 1.30 25.95 -30.72
CA LYS A 196 0.51 24.77 -31.11
C LYS A 196 0.04 23.93 -29.93
N GLY A 197 0.67 24.08 -28.79
CA GLY A 197 0.39 23.34 -27.56
C GLY A 197 1.38 23.69 -26.48
N PHE A 198 1.27 23.07 -25.35
CA PHE A 198 2.26 23.16 -24.29
C PHE A 198 2.32 21.84 -23.50
N ASP A 199 3.50 21.53 -23.00
CA ASP A 199 3.74 20.43 -22.07
C ASP A 199 4.08 21.01 -20.71
N ALA A 200 3.46 20.47 -19.67
CA ALA A 200 3.76 20.78 -18.28
C ALA A 200 3.92 19.48 -17.51
N GLU A 201 4.97 19.39 -16.74
CA GLU A 201 5.27 18.25 -15.88
C GLU A 201 5.45 18.74 -14.45
N GLY A 202 4.78 18.10 -13.52
CA GLY A 202 4.97 18.31 -12.10
C GLY A 202 5.29 16.97 -11.44
N SER A 203 6.21 16.98 -10.49
CA SER A 203 6.52 15.81 -9.70
C SER A 203 6.79 16.17 -8.25
N ILE A 204 6.49 15.25 -7.38
CA ILE A 204 6.78 15.31 -5.96
C ILE A 204 7.30 13.96 -5.49
N ASP A 205 8.29 13.98 -4.64
CA ASP A 205 8.77 12.79 -3.96
C ASP A 205 9.07 13.09 -2.50
N TRP A 206 8.88 12.10 -1.65
CA TRP A 206 9.20 12.20 -0.22
C TRP A 206 9.52 10.84 0.40
N VAL A 207 10.10 10.87 1.60
CA VAL A 207 10.43 9.69 2.38
C VAL A 207 9.76 9.80 3.75
N ASP A 208 8.92 8.85 4.09
CA ASP A 208 8.28 8.74 5.39
C ASP A 208 9.07 7.76 6.27
N PRO A 209 9.56 8.16 7.45
CA PRO A 209 9.93 7.20 8.47
C PRO A 209 8.68 6.44 8.93
N VAL A 210 8.80 5.14 9.15
CA VAL A 210 7.66 4.25 9.41
C VAL A 210 7.95 3.32 10.56
N ILE A 211 6.95 3.10 11.41
CA ILE A 211 6.95 2.06 12.45
C ILE A 211 5.67 1.24 12.35
N GLY A 212 5.75 -0.06 12.61
CA GLY A 212 4.58 -0.91 12.46
C GLY A 212 4.71 -2.29 13.09
N ALA A 213 3.67 -3.08 12.86
CA ALA A 213 3.61 -4.47 13.25
C ALA A 213 3.06 -5.32 12.12
N ARG A 214 3.59 -6.53 11.99
CA ARG A 214 3.07 -7.53 11.04
C ARG A 214 3.05 -8.92 11.67
N GLY A 215 2.14 -9.75 11.19
CA GLY A 215 2.03 -11.10 11.74
C GLY A 215 1.33 -12.05 10.80
N LYS A 216 1.52 -13.33 11.09
CA LYS A 216 0.90 -14.42 10.36
C LYS A 216 0.52 -15.54 11.32
N VAL A 217 -0.64 -16.13 11.10
CA VAL A 217 -1.09 -17.31 11.82
C VAL A 217 -1.59 -18.35 10.83
N LYS A 218 -1.10 -19.57 10.96
CA LYS A 218 -1.52 -20.71 10.16
C LYS A 218 -2.87 -21.22 10.67
N ILE A 219 -3.90 -21.11 9.83
CA ILE A 219 -5.28 -21.53 10.18
C ILE A 219 -5.62 -22.91 9.66
N TRP A 220 -4.98 -23.34 8.56
CA TRP A 220 -5.14 -24.69 8.02
C TRP A 220 -3.81 -25.17 7.42
N LYS A 221 -3.80 -26.39 6.87
CA LYS A 221 -2.60 -27.10 6.34
C LYS A 221 -1.71 -26.20 5.48
N ALA A 222 -2.31 -25.53 4.50
CA ALA A 222 -1.61 -24.67 3.55
C ALA A 222 -2.03 -23.18 3.61
N ILE A 223 -2.99 -22.84 4.49
CA ILE A 223 -3.61 -21.51 4.54
C ILE A 223 -3.22 -20.83 5.85
N SER A 224 -2.75 -19.59 5.71
CA SER A 224 -2.44 -18.70 6.82
C SER A 224 -3.20 -17.39 6.67
N LEU A 225 -3.57 -16.79 7.79
CA LEU A 225 -4.02 -15.40 7.85
C LEU A 225 -2.79 -14.51 8.06
N TYR A 226 -2.72 -13.43 7.30
CA TYR A 226 -1.66 -12.43 7.37
C TYR A 226 -2.28 -11.06 7.62
N ALA A 227 -1.62 -10.25 8.44
CA ALA A 227 -1.97 -8.86 8.66
C ALA A 227 -0.71 -8.02 8.90
N GLU A 228 -0.74 -6.77 8.45
CA GLU A 228 0.30 -5.78 8.65
C GLU A 228 -0.34 -4.41 8.81
N GLY A 229 0.23 -3.58 9.67
CA GLY A 229 -0.17 -2.20 9.84
C GLY A 229 1.01 -1.36 10.28
N ASP A 230 1.05 -0.13 9.78
CA ASP A 230 2.10 0.84 10.10
C ASP A 230 1.57 2.26 10.14
N VAL A 231 2.36 3.12 10.77
CA VAL A 231 2.19 4.57 10.80
C VAL A 231 3.52 5.23 10.47
N GLY A 232 3.49 6.36 9.80
CA GLY A 232 4.69 7.06 9.34
C GLY A 232 4.45 8.55 9.07
N GLY A 233 5.42 9.19 8.44
CA GLY A 233 5.42 10.61 8.15
C GLY A 233 6.09 11.39 9.28
N PHE A 234 5.31 11.95 10.17
CA PHE A 234 5.76 12.71 11.34
C PHE A 234 6.45 14.04 10.98
N ASP A 235 6.20 14.58 9.78
CA ASP A 235 6.80 15.84 9.28
C ASP A 235 8.34 15.84 9.42
N ALA A 236 8.96 14.69 9.16
CA ALA A 236 10.40 14.53 9.29
C ALA A 236 11.12 15.08 8.07
N ASN A 237 12.28 15.71 8.26
CA ASN A 237 13.08 16.18 7.14
C ASN A 237 13.56 15.01 6.28
N SER A 238 13.07 14.93 5.05
CA SER A 238 13.30 13.81 4.13
C SER A 238 14.26 14.13 2.97
N GLY A 239 14.65 15.39 2.84
CA GLY A 239 15.48 15.85 1.71
C GLY A 239 14.79 15.79 0.34
N SER A 240 13.48 15.73 0.34
CA SER A 240 12.59 15.58 -0.80
C SER A 240 12.34 16.90 -1.52
N ALA A 241 11.71 16.86 -2.70
CA ALA A 241 11.43 18.05 -3.49
C ALA A 241 10.13 17.96 -4.29
N PHE A 242 9.44 19.11 -4.38
CA PHE A 242 8.41 19.36 -5.39
C PHE A 242 9.03 20.08 -6.56
N GLU A 243 8.85 19.57 -7.76
CA GLU A 243 9.42 20.12 -8.99
C GLU A 243 8.33 20.36 -10.04
N VAL A 244 8.48 21.46 -10.78
CA VAL A 244 7.62 21.79 -11.94
C VAL A 244 8.50 22.10 -13.13
N HIS A 245 8.22 21.43 -14.24
CA HIS A 245 8.88 21.65 -15.51
C HIS A 245 7.85 22.07 -16.56
N ARG A 246 8.27 22.91 -17.47
CA ARG A 246 7.49 23.29 -18.65
C ARG A 246 8.38 23.29 -19.87
N GLU A 247 7.96 22.55 -20.93
CA GLU A 247 8.73 22.42 -22.17
C GLU A 247 10.20 22.02 -21.90
N GLY A 248 10.42 21.10 -20.94
CA GLY A 248 11.73 20.61 -20.52
C GLY A 248 12.58 21.60 -19.70
N ARG A 249 12.04 22.78 -19.33
CA ARG A 249 12.71 23.74 -18.46
C ARG A 249 12.17 23.68 -17.06
N MET A 250 13.04 23.52 -16.08
CA MET A 250 12.66 23.61 -14.67
C MET A 250 12.20 25.04 -14.36
N LEU A 251 10.99 25.15 -13.81
CA LEU A 251 10.37 26.40 -13.39
C LEU A 251 10.44 26.60 -11.89
N VAL A 252 10.22 25.53 -11.14
CA VAL A 252 10.14 25.56 -9.68
C VAL A 252 10.80 24.29 -9.13
N LYS A 253 11.58 24.47 -8.07
CA LYS A 253 12.04 23.39 -7.22
C LYS A 253 11.92 23.87 -5.78
N THR A 254 11.11 23.18 -4.98
CA THR A 254 10.86 23.53 -3.58
C THR A 254 11.16 22.30 -2.72
N PRO A 255 12.03 22.40 -1.71
CA PRO A 255 12.24 21.31 -0.77
C PRO A 255 10.95 21.04 0.01
N VAL A 256 10.70 19.79 0.29
CA VAL A 256 9.57 19.31 1.06
C VAL A 256 10.07 18.28 2.08
N ASP A 257 9.36 18.16 3.19
CA ASP A 257 9.64 17.17 4.23
C ASP A 257 8.81 15.89 3.98
N SER A 258 8.79 14.96 4.91
CA SER A 258 7.91 13.79 4.87
C SER A 258 6.44 14.19 4.96
N SER A 259 5.53 13.27 4.75
CA SER A 259 4.11 13.52 5.01
C SER A 259 3.88 13.90 6.49
N ASP A 260 2.85 14.72 6.74
CA ASP A 260 2.44 15.05 8.11
C ASP A 260 2.10 13.76 8.86
N TRP A 261 1.29 12.92 8.21
CA TRP A 261 0.90 11.59 8.66
C TRP A 261 0.68 10.64 7.49
N SER A 262 1.18 9.42 7.64
CA SER A 262 0.79 8.31 6.78
C SER A 262 0.45 7.08 7.61
N TYR A 263 -0.49 6.27 7.15
CA TYR A 263 -0.74 4.97 7.74
C TYR A 263 -1.18 3.96 6.69
N GLN A 264 -0.76 2.73 6.89
CA GLN A 264 -1.10 1.62 6.04
C GLN A 264 -1.65 0.47 6.86
N VAL A 265 -2.65 -0.19 6.31
CA VAL A 265 -3.15 -1.47 6.83
C VAL A 265 -3.34 -2.41 5.67
N GLN A 266 -2.85 -3.63 5.81
CA GLN A 266 -3.13 -4.70 4.86
C GLN A 266 -3.40 -6.01 5.58
N GLY A 267 -4.23 -6.85 4.95
CA GLY A 267 -4.53 -8.15 5.49
C GLY A 267 -5.14 -9.08 4.46
N GLY A 268 -4.97 -10.37 4.67
CA GLY A 268 -5.45 -11.35 3.72
C GLY A 268 -5.05 -12.78 4.05
N LEU A 269 -5.20 -13.64 3.06
CA LEU A 269 -4.87 -15.04 3.14
C LEU A 269 -3.60 -15.32 2.35
N GLU A 270 -2.72 -16.11 2.94
CA GLU A 270 -1.57 -16.70 2.26
C GLU A 270 -1.83 -18.19 2.05
N VAL A 271 -1.63 -18.65 0.83
CA VAL A 271 -1.74 -20.07 0.44
C VAL A 271 -0.37 -20.57 0.04
N GLN A 272 0.14 -21.57 0.76
CA GLN A 272 1.39 -22.25 0.43
C GLN A 272 1.07 -23.46 -0.45
N PHE A 273 1.36 -23.38 -1.75
CA PHE A 273 1.09 -24.48 -2.70
C PHE A 273 2.12 -25.60 -2.60
N THR A 274 3.38 -25.21 -2.49
CA THR A 274 4.51 -26.13 -2.31
C THR A 274 5.43 -25.60 -1.20
N ARG A 275 6.50 -26.28 -0.88
CA ARG A 275 7.49 -25.77 0.07
C ARG A 275 8.12 -24.45 -0.39
N SER A 276 8.20 -24.25 -1.70
CA SER A 276 8.86 -23.09 -2.29
C SER A 276 7.88 -22.04 -2.88
N ILE A 277 6.64 -22.37 -3.20
CA ILE A 277 5.72 -21.47 -3.92
C ILE A 277 4.55 -21.09 -3.01
N TRP A 278 4.30 -19.80 -2.90
CA TRP A 278 3.21 -19.23 -2.15
C TRP A 278 2.48 -18.13 -2.92
N THR A 279 1.25 -17.87 -2.54
CA THR A 279 0.46 -16.74 -3.02
C THR A 279 -0.27 -16.10 -1.85
N GLN A 280 -0.37 -14.79 -1.88
CA GLN A 280 -1.10 -13.98 -0.92
C GLN A 280 -2.17 -13.17 -1.63
N VAL A 281 -3.37 -13.12 -1.08
CA VAL A 281 -4.49 -12.32 -1.59
C VAL A 281 -5.15 -11.61 -0.43
N GLY A 282 -5.55 -10.37 -0.64
CA GLY A 282 -6.16 -9.60 0.43
C GLY A 282 -6.53 -8.19 0.02
N TRP A 283 -6.56 -7.34 1.01
CA TRP A 283 -6.90 -5.94 0.87
C TRP A 283 -5.84 -5.06 1.50
N ARG A 284 -5.46 -3.98 0.81
CA ARG A 284 -4.49 -2.99 1.28
C ARG A 284 -5.13 -1.61 1.22
N TYR A 285 -4.93 -0.85 2.29
CA TYR A 285 -5.31 0.54 2.44
C TYR A 285 -4.09 1.34 2.84
N LEU A 286 -3.83 2.44 2.17
CA LEU A 286 -2.79 3.42 2.48
C LEU A 286 -3.43 4.81 2.44
N LYS A 287 -3.19 5.60 3.47
CA LYS A 287 -3.53 7.02 3.51
C LYS A 287 -2.32 7.83 3.87
N TYR A 288 -2.19 8.98 3.25
CA TYR A 288 -1.22 9.98 3.65
C TYR A 288 -1.83 11.38 3.55
N ASP A 289 -1.41 12.23 4.49
CA ASP A 289 -1.72 13.64 4.54
C ASP A 289 -0.42 14.40 4.33
N PHE A 290 -0.36 15.19 3.27
CA PHE A 290 0.78 16.00 2.89
C PHE A 290 0.32 17.42 2.60
N VAL A 291 0.72 18.40 3.44
CA VAL A 291 0.33 19.79 3.30
C VAL A 291 1.55 20.69 3.51
N GLN A 292 2.32 20.91 2.45
CA GLN A 292 3.55 21.70 2.56
C GLN A 292 3.77 22.57 1.30
N SER A 293 4.43 23.70 1.49
CA SER A 293 4.88 24.59 0.38
C SER A 293 3.77 25.02 -0.58
N GLY A 294 2.50 25.06 -0.09
CA GLY A 294 1.33 25.37 -0.91
C GLY A 294 0.84 24.21 -1.76
N PHE A 295 1.37 23.02 -1.55
CA PHE A 295 0.86 21.75 -2.07
C PHE A 295 0.02 21.06 -1.00
N THR A 296 -1.12 20.50 -1.42
CA THR A 296 -2.01 19.73 -0.54
C THR A 296 -2.28 18.41 -1.23
N ASP A 297 -1.98 17.32 -0.55
CA ASP A 297 -2.21 15.97 -1.06
C ASP A 297 -2.67 15.08 0.10
N LYS A 298 -3.98 14.91 0.22
CA LYS A 298 -4.63 14.09 1.25
C LYS A 298 -5.31 12.94 0.56
N LEU A 299 -4.53 11.92 0.25
CA LEU A 299 -4.99 10.83 -0.58
C LEU A 299 -5.13 9.53 0.19
N GLU A 300 -6.12 8.76 -0.23
CA GLU A 300 -6.43 7.42 0.23
C GLU A 300 -6.34 6.46 -0.95
N LEU A 301 -5.47 5.47 -0.85
CA LEU A 301 -5.35 4.38 -1.79
C LEU A 301 -5.95 3.13 -1.17
N ASN A 302 -6.92 2.54 -1.84
CA ASN A 302 -7.72 1.46 -1.29
C ASN A 302 -8.06 0.43 -2.35
N GLY A 303 -7.66 -0.85 -2.14
CA GLY A 303 -7.93 -1.86 -3.14
C GLY A 303 -7.42 -3.25 -2.83
N PRO A 304 -7.81 -4.23 -3.67
CA PRO A 304 -7.33 -5.59 -3.55
C PRO A 304 -5.84 -5.68 -3.90
N PHE A 305 -5.14 -6.56 -3.21
CA PHE A 305 -3.78 -6.95 -3.59
C PHE A 305 -3.67 -8.46 -3.81
N VAL A 306 -2.77 -8.82 -4.69
CA VAL A 306 -2.33 -10.19 -4.91
C VAL A 306 -0.82 -10.21 -4.97
N GLN A 307 -0.19 -11.20 -4.35
CA GLN A 307 1.25 -11.38 -4.41
C GLN A 307 1.56 -12.85 -4.60
N ALA A 308 2.49 -13.17 -5.48
CA ALA A 308 2.99 -14.52 -5.67
C ALA A 308 4.51 -14.53 -5.54
N GLY A 309 5.05 -15.62 -5.01
CA GLY A 309 6.48 -15.65 -4.78
C GLY A 309 7.04 -17.03 -4.45
N MET A 310 8.34 -17.02 -4.17
CA MET A 310 9.13 -18.21 -3.86
C MET A 310 9.87 -18.04 -2.53
N ASN A 311 9.99 -19.16 -1.82
CA ASN A 311 10.83 -19.33 -0.63
C ASN A 311 12.11 -20.10 -1.02
N PHE A 312 13.23 -19.70 -0.43
CA PHE A 312 14.54 -20.31 -0.60
C PHE A 312 15.14 -20.74 0.74
#